data_1c92f60578010390369fe5e165e740b6
#
_entry.id   1c92f60578010390369fe5e165e740b6
#
_cell.length_a   1.000
_cell.length_b   1.000
_cell.length_c   1.000
_cell.angle_alpha   90.00
_cell.angle_beta   90.00
_cell.angle_gamma   90.00
#
_symmetry.space_group_name_H-M   'P 1'
#
loop_
_entity.id
_entity.type
_entity.pdbx_description
1 polymer ?
#
loop_
_entity_poly.entity_id
_entity_poly.type
_entity_poly.pdbx_seq_one_letter_code
_entity_poly.pdbx_strand_id
1 'polypeptide(L)'
;SISGLDIAHALPPESCLIFTTAHAQYALDGFDLDAVDFLHKPFAYERFEKAVEKAIVFIEARQNKQPENIIIKQEYNNISIPVSDILYIEAMENYTKIFRINGNYILSRTSLKSIQEMLPEKAFLRTHRSYIIPINKVERFSKREINLTGCRIVIPIGRQYAENVYATLTARNMIL
;
A
#
# COMPACT_ATOMS: atom_id res chain seq x y z
N SER A 1 34.43 -9.48 -17.97
CA SER A 1 34.06 -8.63 -16.82
C SER A 1 32.60 -8.27 -16.94
N ILE A 2 31.85 -8.42 -15.87
CA ILE A 2 30.43 -8.03 -15.80
C ILE A 2 30.38 -6.49 -15.79
N SER A 3 29.62 -5.89 -16.70
CA SER A 3 29.43 -4.44 -16.76
C SER A 3 28.34 -3.97 -15.78
N GLY A 4 28.31 -2.66 -15.45
CA GLY A 4 27.23 -2.10 -14.63
C GLY A 4 25.86 -2.18 -15.33
N LEU A 5 25.83 -2.22 -16.66
CA LEU A 5 24.63 -2.41 -17.47
C LEU A 5 24.10 -3.85 -17.33
N ASP A 6 24.98 -4.85 -17.35
CA ASP A 6 24.58 -6.25 -17.14
C ASP A 6 23.97 -6.47 -15.75
N ILE A 7 24.50 -5.79 -14.74
CA ILE A 7 23.94 -5.80 -13.37
C ILE A 7 22.56 -5.16 -13.37
N ALA A 8 22.40 -4.00 -14.03
CA ALA A 8 21.14 -3.27 -14.07
C ALA A 8 20.00 -4.10 -14.69
N HIS A 9 20.28 -4.83 -15.77
CA HIS A 9 19.30 -5.74 -16.40
C HIS A 9 18.90 -6.93 -15.51
N ALA A 10 19.76 -7.32 -14.56
CA ALA A 10 19.49 -8.44 -13.65
C ALA A 10 18.74 -7.99 -12.36
N LEU A 11 18.56 -6.68 -12.14
CA LEU A 11 17.86 -6.20 -10.97
C LEU A 11 16.34 -6.42 -11.08
N PRO A 12 15.65 -6.62 -9.94
CA PRO A 12 14.19 -6.67 -9.91
C PRO A 12 13.57 -5.39 -10.50
N PRO A 13 12.42 -5.46 -11.20
CA PRO A 13 11.75 -4.31 -11.83
C PRO A 13 11.38 -3.18 -10.86
N GLU A 14 11.24 -3.50 -9.57
CA GLU A 14 10.98 -2.54 -8.49
C GLU A 14 12.21 -1.77 -8.02
N SER A 15 13.41 -2.13 -8.49
CA SER A 15 14.65 -1.48 -8.10
C SER A 15 14.70 -0.03 -8.59
N CYS A 16 15.22 0.86 -7.74
CA CYS A 16 15.47 2.25 -8.09
C CYS A 16 16.96 2.41 -8.41
N LEU A 17 17.27 2.90 -9.61
CA LEU A 17 18.62 2.90 -10.13
C LEU A 17 19.13 4.31 -10.42
N ILE A 18 20.31 4.62 -9.91
CA ILE A 18 21.09 5.81 -10.26
C ILE A 18 22.43 5.35 -10.83
N PHE A 19 22.71 5.69 -12.07
CA PHE A 19 23.98 5.36 -12.70
C PHE A 19 25.07 6.39 -12.39
N THR A 20 26.30 5.92 -12.12
CA THR A 20 27.47 6.80 -12.02
C THR A 20 28.57 6.30 -12.94
N THR A 21 29.09 7.17 -13.83
CA THR A 21 30.16 6.81 -14.77
C THR A 21 31.07 7.98 -15.11
N ALA A 22 32.31 7.66 -15.54
CA ALA A 22 33.24 8.64 -16.13
C ALA A 22 33.05 8.77 -17.66
N HIS A 23 32.20 7.94 -18.26
CA HIS A 23 32.00 7.90 -19.72
C HIS A 23 30.62 8.40 -20.09
N ALA A 24 30.55 9.61 -20.69
CA ALA A 24 29.29 10.26 -21.06
C ALA A 24 28.46 9.47 -22.10
N GLN A 25 29.10 8.62 -22.91
CA GLN A 25 28.43 7.79 -23.93
C GLN A 25 27.46 6.79 -23.34
N TYR A 26 27.67 6.30 -22.12
CA TYR A 26 26.74 5.39 -21.45
C TYR A 26 25.49 6.08 -20.88
N ALA A 27 25.37 7.41 -21.01
CA ALA A 27 24.16 8.12 -20.62
C ALA A 27 22.97 7.74 -21.52
N LEU A 28 23.22 7.44 -22.79
CA LEU A 28 22.18 7.02 -23.75
C LEU A 28 21.69 5.60 -23.44
N ASP A 29 22.62 4.69 -23.11
CA ASP A 29 22.27 3.31 -22.74
C ASP A 29 21.51 3.25 -21.40
N GLY A 30 21.71 4.23 -20.51
CA GLY A 30 20.99 4.36 -19.24
C GLY A 30 19.50 4.75 -19.41
N PHE A 31 19.13 5.37 -20.53
CA PHE A 31 17.74 5.69 -20.85
C PHE A 31 16.89 4.44 -21.10
N ASP A 32 17.47 3.40 -21.69
CA ASP A 32 16.78 2.12 -21.95
C ASP A 32 16.56 1.28 -20.69
N LEU A 33 17.15 1.70 -19.55
CA LEU A 33 17.13 0.96 -18.28
C LEU A 33 16.21 1.57 -17.20
N ASP A 34 15.35 2.53 -17.55
CA ASP A 34 14.45 3.23 -16.61
C ASP A 34 15.17 3.78 -15.37
N ALA A 35 16.44 4.21 -15.50
CA ALA A 35 17.20 4.80 -14.41
C ALA A 35 16.59 6.15 -14.01
N VAL A 36 16.49 6.38 -12.69
CA VAL A 36 15.91 7.62 -12.12
C VAL A 36 16.82 8.82 -12.38
N ASP A 37 18.11 8.61 -12.35
CA ASP A 37 19.10 9.65 -12.67
C ASP A 37 20.45 9.07 -13.09
N PHE A 38 21.27 9.95 -13.67
CA PHE A 38 22.59 9.64 -14.20
C PHE A 38 23.61 10.67 -13.71
N LEU A 39 24.73 10.21 -13.17
CA LEU A 39 25.79 11.07 -12.63
C LEU A 39 27.09 10.85 -13.41
N HIS A 40 27.55 11.89 -14.12
CA HIS A 40 28.85 11.89 -14.79
C HIS A 40 29.95 12.27 -13.79
N LYS A 41 30.96 11.42 -13.63
CA LYS A 41 32.12 11.66 -12.76
C LYS A 41 33.13 12.61 -13.48
N PRO A 42 33.70 13.61 -12.77
CA PRO A 42 33.45 13.97 -11.36
C PRO A 42 32.13 14.76 -11.23
N PHE A 43 31.37 14.54 -10.14
CA PHE A 43 30.15 15.28 -9.82
C PHE A 43 30.24 15.90 -8.41
N ALA A 44 29.63 17.07 -8.25
CA ALA A 44 29.54 17.76 -6.98
C ALA A 44 28.52 17.06 -6.04
N TYR A 45 28.67 17.26 -4.72
CA TYR A 45 27.80 16.69 -3.71
C TYR A 45 26.32 17.09 -3.93
N GLU A 46 26.08 18.35 -4.28
CA GLU A 46 24.72 18.87 -4.53
C GLU A 46 24.05 18.17 -5.72
N ARG A 47 24.84 17.72 -6.71
CA ARG A 47 24.34 16.95 -7.85
C ARG A 47 23.93 15.53 -7.44
N PHE A 48 24.71 14.89 -6.58
CA PHE A 48 24.41 13.61 -5.97
C PHE A 48 23.15 13.68 -5.10
N GLU A 49 23.06 14.70 -4.23
CA GLU A 49 21.92 14.93 -3.36
C GLU A 49 20.59 15.03 -4.15
N LYS A 50 20.59 15.82 -5.24
CA LYS A 50 19.42 15.91 -6.15
C LYS A 50 19.03 14.58 -6.80
N ALA A 51 19.99 13.73 -7.13
CA ALA A 51 19.69 12.40 -7.68
C ALA A 51 19.06 11.49 -6.63
N VAL A 52 19.53 11.56 -5.38
CA VAL A 52 18.94 10.82 -4.26
C VAL A 52 17.55 11.32 -3.93
N GLU A 53 17.31 12.63 -3.91
CA GLU A 53 15.97 13.21 -3.71
C GLU A 53 14.98 12.70 -4.77
N LYS A 54 15.38 12.70 -6.05
CA LYS A 54 14.55 12.12 -7.13
C LYS A 54 14.25 10.64 -6.90
N ALA A 55 15.25 9.87 -6.46
CA ALA A 55 15.07 8.47 -6.19
C ALA A 55 14.10 8.23 -5.03
N ILE A 56 14.15 9.04 -3.98
CA ILE A 56 13.20 8.98 -2.85
C ILE A 56 11.78 9.26 -3.33
N VAL A 57 11.58 10.35 -4.08
CA VAL A 57 10.26 10.69 -4.65
C VAL A 57 9.72 9.57 -5.56
N PHE A 58 10.59 8.96 -6.37
CA PHE A 58 10.23 7.86 -7.25
C PHE A 58 9.82 6.59 -6.49
N ILE A 59 10.55 6.25 -5.42
CA ILE A 59 10.23 5.12 -4.54
C ILE A 59 8.92 5.37 -3.81
N GLU A 60 8.72 6.57 -3.26
CA GLU A 60 7.48 6.96 -2.58
C GLU A 60 6.27 6.92 -3.53
N ALA A 61 6.42 7.42 -4.76
CA ALA A 61 5.37 7.36 -5.78
C ALA A 61 5.02 5.91 -6.17
N ARG A 62 6.00 5.01 -6.22
CA ARG A 62 5.77 3.58 -6.47
C ARG A 62 5.14 2.87 -5.27
N GLN A 63 5.59 3.18 -4.06
CA GLN A 63 5.00 2.64 -2.83
C GLN A 63 3.57 3.15 -2.60
N ASN A 64 3.24 4.35 -3.11
CA ASN A 64 1.90 4.94 -3.07
C ASN A 64 0.96 4.46 -4.20
N LYS A 65 1.43 3.64 -5.15
CA LYS A 65 0.54 2.89 -6.07
C LYS A 65 -0.14 1.75 -5.33
N GLN A 66 -0.94 2.12 -4.32
CA GLN A 66 -1.87 1.20 -3.70
C GLN A 66 -2.95 0.84 -4.73
N PRO A 67 -3.44 -0.39 -4.77
CA PRO A 67 -4.52 -0.72 -5.69
C PRO A 67 -5.71 0.20 -5.44
N GLU A 68 -6.12 0.91 -6.47
CA GLU A 68 -7.32 1.77 -6.43
C GLU A 68 -8.59 0.95 -6.29
N ASN A 69 -8.57 -0.28 -6.79
CA ASN A 69 -9.68 -1.22 -6.77
C ASN A 69 -9.23 -2.61 -6.34
N ILE A 70 -10.09 -3.33 -5.65
CA ILE A 70 -9.96 -4.77 -5.44
C ILE A 70 -11.00 -5.52 -6.29
N ILE A 71 -10.66 -6.72 -6.75
CA ILE A 71 -11.56 -7.58 -7.52
C ILE A 71 -12.07 -8.69 -6.62
N ILE A 72 -13.37 -8.72 -6.37
CA ILE A 72 -14.03 -9.69 -5.51
C ILE A 72 -14.96 -10.59 -6.33
N LYS A 73 -14.83 -11.89 -6.11
CA LYS A 73 -15.72 -12.87 -6.72
C LYS A 73 -17.04 -12.94 -5.95
N GLN A 74 -18.14 -12.60 -6.65
CA GLN A 74 -19.50 -12.77 -6.16
C GLN A 74 -20.22 -13.75 -7.09
N GLU A 75 -20.53 -14.95 -6.59
CA GLU A 75 -21.11 -16.04 -7.39
C GLU A 75 -20.26 -16.32 -8.66
N TYR A 76 -20.81 -16.00 -9.84
CA TYR A 76 -20.15 -16.19 -11.13
C TYR A 76 -19.48 -14.91 -11.69
N ASN A 77 -19.61 -13.77 -10.99
CA ASN A 77 -19.14 -12.48 -11.44
C ASN A 77 -17.90 -12.01 -10.65
N ASN A 78 -17.01 -11.31 -11.34
CA ASN A 78 -15.94 -10.56 -10.72
C ASN A 78 -16.39 -9.10 -10.59
N ILE A 79 -16.44 -8.59 -9.35
CA ILE A 79 -16.84 -7.22 -9.05
C ILE A 79 -15.62 -6.42 -8.68
N SER A 80 -15.38 -5.32 -9.41
CA SER A 80 -14.37 -4.33 -9.06
C SER A 80 -14.94 -3.36 -8.03
N ILE A 81 -14.25 -3.23 -6.89
CA ILE A 81 -14.65 -2.37 -5.77
C ILE A 81 -13.56 -1.32 -5.58
N PRO A 82 -13.87 -0.02 -5.73
CA PRO A 82 -12.95 1.02 -5.31
C PRO A 82 -12.59 0.88 -3.83
N VAL A 83 -11.31 0.88 -3.52
CA VAL A 83 -10.82 0.78 -2.14
C VAL A 83 -11.38 1.91 -1.27
N SER A 84 -11.55 3.10 -1.85
CA SER A 84 -12.15 4.27 -1.19
C SER A 84 -13.61 4.07 -0.76
N ASP A 85 -14.34 3.19 -1.48
CA ASP A 85 -15.75 2.91 -1.20
C ASP A 85 -15.96 1.98 -0.02
N ILE A 86 -14.94 1.26 0.42
CA ILE A 86 -15.03 0.29 1.50
C ILE A 86 -15.21 1.02 2.83
N LEU A 87 -16.29 0.72 3.54
CA LEU A 87 -16.56 1.24 4.88
C LEU A 87 -16.00 0.33 5.96
N TYR A 88 -16.24 -0.97 5.88
CA TYR A 88 -15.62 -2.04 6.67
C TYR A 88 -15.90 -3.39 6.02
N ILE A 89 -15.18 -4.42 6.45
CA ILE A 89 -15.32 -5.79 5.98
C ILE A 89 -15.59 -6.69 7.17
N GLU A 90 -16.61 -7.55 7.06
CA GLU A 90 -17.04 -8.46 8.12
C GLU A 90 -17.10 -9.90 7.64
N ALA A 91 -16.44 -10.82 8.35
CA ALA A 91 -16.59 -12.25 8.12
C ALA A 91 -17.80 -12.79 8.87
N MET A 92 -18.66 -13.52 8.16
CA MET A 92 -19.85 -14.18 8.69
C MET A 92 -19.86 -15.64 8.22
N GLU A 93 -19.61 -16.58 9.14
CA GLU A 93 -19.60 -18.02 8.84
C GLU A 93 -18.86 -18.37 7.53
N ASN A 94 -19.63 -18.67 6.46
CA ASN A 94 -19.10 -19.06 5.16
C ASN A 94 -18.96 -17.91 4.15
N TYR A 95 -19.24 -16.68 4.56
CA TYR A 95 -19.25 -15.50 3.69
C TYR A 95 -18.49 -14.35 4.32
N THR A 96 -18.01 -13.46 3.48
CA THR A 96 -17.47 -12.15 3.86
C THR A 96 -18.35 -11.07 3.24
N LYS A 97 -18.80 -10.11 4.07
CA LYS A 97 -19.52 -8.92 3.63
C LYS A 97 -18.56 -7.75 3.54
N ILE A 98 -18.56 -7.09 2.39
CA ILE A 98 -17.82 -5.86 2.15
C ILE A 98 -18.82 -4.73 2.15
N PHE A 99 -18.92 -4.00 3.25
CA PHE A 99 -19.82 -2.86 3.38
C PHE A 99 -19.22 -1.63 2.71
N ARG A 100 -20.05 -0.91 1.98
CA ARG A 100 -19.68 0.28 1.21
C ARG A 100 -20.26 1.54 1.83
N ILE A 101 -19.61 2.68 1.54
CA ILE A 101 -20.03 4.00 2.04
C ILE A 101 -21.46 4.40 1.59
N ASN A 102 -21.95 3.85 0.48
CA ASN A 102 -23.32 4.09 -0.01
C ASN A 102 -24.40 3.29 0.72
N GLY A 103 -24.04 2.55 1.79
CA GLY A 103 -24.95 1.73 2.58
C GLY A 103 -25.21 0.32 2.02
N ASN A 104 -24.73 0.01 0.83
CA ASN A 104 -24.85 -1.34 0.24
C ASN A 104 -23.68 -2.24 0.70
N TYR A 105 -23.81 -3.54 0.50
CA TYR A 105 -22.73 -4.49 0.72
C TYR A 105 -22.62 -5.49 -0.42
N ILE A 106 -21.43 -6.07 -0.56
CA ILE A 106 -21.14 -7.17 -1.46
C ILE A 106 -20.89 -8.41 -0.62
N LEU A 107 -21.52 -9.52 -0.98
CA LEU A 107 -21.37 -10.81 -0.33
C LEU A 107 -20.46 -11.70 -1.16
N SER A 108 -19.39 -12.22 -0.55
CA SER A 108 -18.43 -13.10 -1.23
C SER A 108 -18.12 -14.33 -0.37
N ARG A 109 -17.73 -15.43 -1.03
CA ARG A 109 -17.17 -16.61 -0.37
C ARG A 109 -15.65 -16.51 -0.17
N THR A 110 -15.03 -15.41 -0.62
CA THR A 110 -13.60 -15.15 -0.41
C THR A 110 -13.33 -14.97 1.08
N SER A 111 -12.31 -15.63 1.61
CA SER A 111 -11.97 -15.54 3.02
C SER A 111 -11.49 -14.13 3.39
N LEU A 112 -11.70 -13.76 4.66
CA LEU A 112 -11.23 -12.46 5.17
C LEU A 112 -9.70 -12.30 5.03
N LYS A 113 -8.95 -13.40 5.17
CA LYS A 113 -7.49 -13.42 4.96
C LYS A 113 -7.14 -13.08 3.51
N SER A 114 -7.80 -13.75 2.55
CA SER A 114 -7.54 -13.50 1.12
C SER A 114 -7.92 -12.08 0.71
N ILE A 115 -9.02 -11.53 1.26
CA ILE A 115 -9.38 -10.13 1.02
C ILE A 115 -8.34 -9.20 1.63
N GLN A 116 -7.83 -9.48 2.82
CA GLN A 116 -6.77 -8.68 3.44
C GLN A 116 -5.51 -8.60 2.59
N GLU A 117 -5.13 -9.69 1.92
CA GLU A 117 -3.97 -9.75 1.02
C GLU A 117 -4.16 -8.92 -0.26
N MET A 118 -5.41 -8.64 -0.67
CA MET A 118 -5.74 -7.78 -1.81
C MET A 118 -5.77 -6.29 -1.45
N LEU A 119 -5.92 -5.97 -0.16
CA LEU A 119 -6.06 -4.60 0.32
C LEU A 119 -4.69 -3.94 0.53
N PRO A 120 -4.60 -2.61 0.34
CA PRO A 120 -3.40 -1.86 0.70
C PRO A 120 -3.08 -1.99 2.19
N GLU A 121 -1.95 -2.60 2.53
CA GLU A 121 -1.57 -2.90 3.91
C GLU A 121 -1.53 -1.66 4.80
N LYS A 122 -1.02 -0.54 4.29
CA LYS A 122 -0.92 0.74 5.02
C LYS A 122 -2.27 1.49 5.17
N ALA A 123 -3.30 1.08 4.42
CA ALA A 123 -4.60 1.74 4.43
C ALA A 123 -5.67 0.99 5.21
N PHE A 124 -5.48 -0.30 5.44
CA PHE A 124 -6.44 -1.16 6.14
C PHE A 124 -5.82 -1.82 7.37
N LEU A 125 -6.66 -2.04 8.37
CA LEU A 125 -6.26 -2.61 9.64
C LEU A 125 -7.21 -3.74 10.04
N ARG A 126 -6.66 -4.90 10.34
CA ARG A 126 -7.43 -6.00 10.92
C ARG A 126 -7.58 -5.78 12.41
N THR A 127 -8.81 -5.61 12.87
CA THR A 127 -9.13 -5.30 14.28
C THR A 127 -9.65 -6.50 15.06
N HIS A 128 -10.16 -7.49 14.34
CA HIS A 128 -10.76 -8.69 14.92
C HIS A 128 -10.59 -9.89 13.99
N ARG A 129 -10.78 -11.11 14.50
CA ARG A 129 -10.83 -12.30 13.62
C ARG A 129 -11.86 -12.17 12.51
N SER A 130 -12.90 -11.35 12.71
CA SER A 130 -14.01 -11.15 11.78
C SER A 130 -14.08 -9.75 11.17
N TYR A 131 -13.17 -8.80 11.49
CA TYR A 131 -13.28 -7.44 11.00
C TYR A 131 -11.96 -6.89 10.44
N ILE A 132 -12.08 -6.19 9.28
CA ILE A 132 -11.05 -5.33 8.69
C ILE A 132 -11.68 -3.96 8.44
N ILE A 133 -10.94 -2.90 8.73
CA ILE A 133 -11.39 -1.51 8.56
C ILE A 133 -10.38 -0.67 7.77
N PRO A 134 -10.82 0.35 7.04
CA PRO A 134 -9.95 1.39 6.51
C PRO A 134 -9.52 2.34 7.65
N ILE A 135 -8.21 2.58 7.76
CA ILE A 135 -7.64 3.41 8.84
C ILE A 135 -8.10 4.86 8.72
N ASN A 136 -8.29 5.36 7.50
CA ASN A 136 -8.69 6.75 7.24
C ASN A 136 -10.14 7.08 7.64
N LYS A 137 -10.96 6.08 7.94
CA LYS A 137 -12.34 6.26 8.39
C LYS A 137 -12.51 6.11 9.90
N VAL A 138 -11.42 5.88 10.64
CA VAL A 138 -11.48 5.83 12.11
C VAL A 138 -11.77 7.23 12.64
N GLU A 139 -12.90 7.38 13.34
CA GLU A 139 -13.34 8.60 14.00
C GLU A 139 -12.83 8.64 15.44
N ARG A 140 -13.02 7.55 16.19
CA ARG A 140 -12.53 7.38 17.55
C ARG A 140 -12.27 5.92 17.86
N PHE A 141 -11.38 5.64 18.79
CA PHE A 141 -11.08 4.30 19.23
C PHE A 141 -10.74 4.23 20.72
N SER A 142 -10.93 3.05 21.28
CA SER A 142 -10.53 2.69 22.65
C SER A 142 -9.68 1.42 22.61
N LYS A 143 -9.38 0.85 23.79
CA LYS A 143 -8.68 -0.46 23.86
C LYS A 143 -9.52 -1.65 23.37
N ARG A 144 -10.84 -1.51 23.21
CA ARG A 144 -11.76 -2.61 22.92
C ARG A 144 -12.61 -2.42 21.67
N GLU A 145 -12.75 -1.19 21.19
CA GLU A 145 -13.70 -0.86 20.14
C GLU A 145 -13.28 0.35 19.30
N ILE A 146 -13.79 0.42 18.08
CA ILE A 146 -13.54 1.49 17.11
C ILE A 146 -14.86 1.98 16.54
N ASN A 147 -15.00 3.29 16.41
CA ASN A 147 -16.07 3.93 15.67
C ASN A 147 -15.51 4.45 14.34
N LEU A 148 -16.24 4.22 13.27
CA LEU A 148 -15.91 4.69 11.93
C LEU A 148 -16.86 5.80 11.50
N THR A 149 -16.35 6.81 10.83
CA THR A 149 -17.14 7.88 10.22
C THR A 149 -18.17 7.29 9.25
N GLY A 150 -19.44 7.64 9.42
CA GLY A 150 -20.52 7.14 8.58
C GLY A 150 -20.98 5.71 8.87
N CYS A 151 -20.45 5.07 9.92
CA CYS A 151 -20.82 3.73 10.34
C CYS A 151 -21.69 3.76 11.59
N ARG A 152 -22.78 2.96 11.58
CA ARG A 152 -23.69 2.86 12.74
C ARG A 152 -23.29 1.81 13.76
N ILE A 153 -22.45 0.84 13.36
CA ILE A 153 -22.00 -0.21 14.27
C ILE A 153 -20.65 0.16 14.89
N VAL A 154 -20.43 -0.37 16.08
CA VAL A 154 -19.14 -0.30 16.77
C VAL A 154 -18.32 -1.54 16.39
N ILE A 155 -17.12 -1.34 15.91
CA ILE A 155 -16.22 -2.41 15.47
C ILE A 155 -15.42 -2.92 16.68
N PRO A 156 -15.46 -4.21 17.00
CA PRO A 156 -14.71 -4.75 18.14
C PRO A 156 -13.22 -4.89 17.83
N ILE A 157 -12.40 -4.77 18.88
CA ILE A 157 -10.98 -5.09 18.83
C ILE A 157 -10.76 -6.43 19.57
N GLY A 158 -10.32 -7.45 18.85
CA GLY A 158 -9.95 -8.74 19.42
C GLY A 158 -8.66 -8.65 20.23
N ARG A 159 -8.54 -9.41 21.32
CA ARG A 159 -7.38 -9.36 22.23
C ARG A 159 -6.04 -9.48 21.49
N GLN A 160 -5.92 -10.39 20.55
CA GLN A 160 -4.70 -10.63 19.78
C GLN A 160 -4.35 -9.50 18.79
N TYR A 161 -5.29 -8.59 18.50
CA TYR A 161 -5.10 -7.47 17.59
C TYR A 161 -4.86 -6.15 18.32
N ALA A 162 -5.16 -6.09 19.63
CA ALA A 162 -5.25 -4.85 20.39
C ALA A 162 -3.95 -4.04 20.39
N GLU A 163 -2.80 -4.70 20.55
CA GLU A 163 -1.50 -4.04 20.57
C GLU A 163 -1.17 -3.38 19.23
N ASN A 164 -1.30 -4.13 18.13
CA ASN A 164 -1.05 -3.63 16.80
C ASN A 164 -2.02 -2.51 16.39
N VAL A 165 -3.32 -2.68 16.71
CA VAL A 165 -4.35 -1.67 16.44
C VAL A 165 -4.04 -0.37 17.17
N TYR A 166 -3.73 -0.47 18.46
CA TYR A 166 -3.44 0.70 19.27
C TYR A 166 -2.17 1.42 18.81
N ALA A 167 -1.09 0.68 18.53
CA ALA A 167 0.16 1.24 18.03
C ALA A 167 -0.05 1.96 16.68
N THR A 168 -0.75 1.32 15.74
CA THR A 168 -1.00 1.87 14.40
C THR A 168 -1.84 3.16 14.47
N LEU A 169 -2.93 3.16 15.24
CA LEU A 169 -3.83 4.32 15.31
C LEU A 169 -3.22 5.47 16.12
N THR A 170 -2.41 5.18 17.13
CA THR A 170 -1.72 6.23 17.92
C THR A 170 -0.61 6.89 17.11
N ALA A 171 0.22 6.11 16.39
CA ALA A 171 1.29 6.65 15.55
C ALA A 171 0.75 7.63 14.49
N ARG A 172 -0.43 7.36 13.93
CA ARG A 172 -1.07 8.24 12.95
C ARG A 172 -1.51 9.59 13.55
N ASN A 173 -2.03 9.59 14.79
CA ASN A 173 -2.47 10.82 15.45
C ASN A 173 -1.30 11.71 15.91
N MET A 174 -0.05 11.20 15.92
CA MET A 174 1.15 11.99 16.20
C MET A 174 1.72 12.71 14.95
N ILE A 175 1.18 12.42 13.77
CA ILE A 175 1.65 13.00 12.48
C ILE A 175 0.75 14.18 12.04
N LEU A 176 -0.33 14.45 12.76
CA LEU A 176 -1.21 15.63 12.59
C LEU A 176 -0.88 16.69 13.63
#